data_5a7d9c8a5b016c608f5302ff5de3169d
#
_entry.id   5a7d9c8a5b016c608f5302ff5de3169d
#
_cell.length_a   1.000
_cell.length_b   1.000
_cell.length_c   1.000
_cell.angle_alpha   90.00
_cell.angle_beta   90.00
_cell.angle_gamma   90.00
#
_symmetry.space_group_name_H-M   'P 1'
#
loop_
_entity.id
_entity.type
_entity.pdbx_description
1 polymer ?
#
loop_
_entity_poly.entity_id
_entity_poly.type
_entity_poly.pdbx_seq_one_letter_code
_entity_poly.pdbx_strand_id
1 'polypeptide(L)'
;MFDRAICTVFHTVHYENPLNVVVTVPWLGDKVLLCKRNIEPRKEKWTLPAGFMELGESTSQGAARETSEEAGAQFIMEDLFTVMSVPRVGQVHLYYRARLTSDQFDPGHETMDARLFSEQDIPWEDLALRTVKETLLHYFADRREGRRVTHAFDIE
;
A
#
# COMPACT_ATOMS: atom_id res chain seq x y z
N MET A 1 23.93 17.37 -10.16
CA MET A 1 24.49 16.66 -8.98
C MET A 1 23.66 17.00 -7.75
N PHE A 2 23.40 16.02 -6.91
CA PHE A 2 22.64 16.23 -5.68
C PHE A 2 23.58 16.42 -4.49
N ASP A 3 23.16 17.27 -3.56
CA ASP A 3 23.90 17.48 -2.32
C ASP A 3 23.80 16.23 -1.43
N ARG A 4 24.88 15.96 -0.70
CA ARG A 4 24.96 14.84 0.23
C ARG A 4 25.48 15.32 1.58
N ALA A 5 24.95 14.74 2.66
CA ALA A 5 25.50 14.97 3.99
C ALA A 5 26.83 14.23 4.13
N ILE A 6 27.85 14.90 4.67
CA ILE A 6 29.18 14.33 4.85
C ILE A 6 29.54 14.39 6.33
N CYS A 7 30.00 13.27 6.88
CA CYS A 7 30.49 13.22 8.27
C CYS A 7 31.80 14.03 8.38
N THR A 8 31.85 15.01 9.28
CA THR A 8 33.04 15.87 9.46
C THR A 8 34.21 15.15 10.12
N VAL A 9 33.95 14.02 10.79
CA VAL A 9 34.99 13.22 11.48
C VAL A 9 35.59 12.15 10.57
N PHE A 10 34.72 11.36 9.91
CA PHE A 10 35.13 10.22 9.09
C PHE A 10 35.11 10.51 7.60
N HIS A 11 34.65 11.68 7.18
CA HIS A 11 34.50 12.07 5.77
C HIS A 11 33.61 11.11 4.97
N THR A 12 32.67 10.40 5.67
CA THR A 12 31.73 9.48 5.06
C THR A 12 30.56 10.25 4.45
N VAL A 13 30.23 9.95 3.19
CA VAL A 13 29.04 10.51 2.52
C VAL A 13 27.82 9.73 2.99
N HIS A 14 26.80 10.44 3.47
CA HIS A 14 25.53 9.85 3.87
C HIS A 14 24.52 10.03 2.75
N TYR A 15 24.03 8.92 2.22
CA TYR A 15 23.03 8.90 1.15
C TYR A 15 21.63 8.84 1.73
N GLU A 16 20.75 9.67 1.18
CA GLU A 16 19.32 9.57 1.45
C GLU A 16 18.64 9.02 0.21
N ASN A 17 17.84 7.99 0.39
CA ASN A 17 17.12 7.33 -0.69
C ASN A 17 15.61 7.45 -0.45
N PRO A 18 14.80 7.42 -1.51
CA PRO A 18 13.36 7.35 -1.34
C PRO A 18 12.96 6.14 -0.48
N LEU A 19 11.99 6.34 0.39
CA LEU A 19 11.45 5.25 1.21
C LEU A 19 10.49 4.41 0.36
N ASN A 20 10.52 3.10 0.58
CA ASN A 20 9.59 2.19 -0.08
C ASN A 20 8.40 1.93 0.83
N VAL A 21 7.21 2.25 0.33
CA VAL A 21 5.93 1.93 0.97
C VAL A 21 5.36 0.71 0.28
N VAL A 22 5.12 -0.35 1.04
CA VAL A 22 4.65 -1.63 0.52
C VAL A 22 3.20 -1.86 0.94
N VAL A 23 2.37 -2.26 -0.01
CA VAL A 23 0.92 -2.24 0.13
C VAL A 23 0.33 -3.47 -0.54
N THR A 24 -0.82 -3.93 -0.07
CA THR A 24 -1.60 -4.92 -0.81
C THR A 24 -2.95 -4.35 -1.24
N VAL A 25 -3.48 -4.95 -2.31
CA VAL A 25 -4.90 -4.86 -2.67
C VAL A 25 -5.48 -6.24 -2.34
N PRO A 26 -5.99 -6.43 -1.11
CA PRO A 26 -6.57 -7.72 -0.74
C PRO A 26 -7.97 -7.80 -1.32
N TRP A 27 -8.26 -8.87 -2.05
CA TRP A 27 -9.54 -9.01 -2.73
C TRP A 27 -10.19 -10.35 -2.44
N LEU A 28 -11.53 -10.35 -2.50
CA LEU A 28 -12.34 -11.55 -2.38
C LEU A 28 -13.59 -11.38 -3.27
N GLY A 29 -13.69 -12.21 -4.30
CA GLY A 29 -14.75 -12.04 -5.29
C GLY A 29 -14.66 -10.68 -5.99
N ASP A 30 -15.70 -9.89 -5.93
CA ASP A 30 -15.77 -8.56 -6.55
C ASP A 30 -15.45 -7.43 -5.56
N LYS A 31 -14.95 -7.77 -4.36
CA LYS A 31 -14.71 -6.81 -3.27
C LYS A 31 -13.23 -6.71 -2.94
N VAL A 32 -12.86 -5.57 -2.37
CA VAL A 32 -11.53 -5.34 -1.81
C VAL A 32 -11.63 -5.00 -0.33
N LEU A 33 -10.57 -5.35 0.41
CA LEU A 33 -10.48 -5.05 1.83
C LEU A 33 -9.86 -3.67 2.01
N LEU A 34 -10.55 -2.80 2.76
CA LEU A 34 -9.99 -1.54 3.22
C LEU A 34 -9.91 -1.53 4.74
N CYS A 35 -8.94 -0.78 5.24
CA CYS A 35 -8.69 -0.58 6.65
C CYS A 35 -8.93 0.90 7.01
N LYS A 36 -9.64 1.15 8.10
CA LYS A 36 -9.86 2.51 8.61
C LYS A 36 -8.77 2.84 9.61
N ARG A 37 -8.05 3.92 9.35
CA ARG A 37 -6.87 4.30 10.15
C ARG A 37 -7.26 4.72 11.56
N ASN A 38 -6.51 4.23 12.55
CA ASN A 38 -6.64 4.58 13.96
C ASN A 38 -5.44 5.36 14.48
N ILE A 39 -4.61 5.89 13.59
CA ILE A 39 -3.43 6.69 13.93
C ILE A 39 -3.33 7.92 13.02
N GLU A 40 -2.72 8.98 13.55
CA GLU A 40 -2.35 10.14 12.73
C GLU A 40 -1.10 9.83 11.88
N PRO A 41 -0.92 10.43 10.71
CA PRO A 41 -1.84 11.35 10.05
C PRO A 41 -3.02 10.64 9.42
N ARG A 42 -4.06 11.38 9.08
CA ARG A 42 -5.26 10.88 8.38
C ARG A 42 -6.05 9.82 9.15
N LYS A 43 -6.11 9.97 10.47
CA LYS A 43 -6.96 9.13 11.32
C LYS A 43 -8.41 9.16 10.82
N GLU A 44 -9.08 8.01 10.89
CA GLU A 44 -10.45 7.78 10.42
C GLU A 44 -10.63 7.76 8.90
N LYS A 45 -9.55 7.93 8.12
CA LYS A 45 -9.59 7.74 6.68
C LYS A 45 -9.38 6.27 6.34
N TRP A 46 -9.90 5.86 5.19
CA TRP A 46 -9.77 4.49 4.69
C TRP A 46 -8.52 4.34 3.82
N THR A 47 -7.90 3.19 3.90
CA THR A 47 -6.69 2.89 3.14
C THR A 47 -6.61 1.39 2.85
N LEU A 48 -5.72 1.04 1.92
CA LEU A 48 -5.26 -0.34 1.79
C LEU A 48 -4.18 -0.60 2.85
N PRO A 49 -3.99 -1.86 3.30
CA PRO A 49 -2.93 -2.18 4.27
C PRO A 49 -1.56 -1.78 3.73
N ALA A 50 -0.86 -0.92 4.44
CA ALA A 50 0.36 -0.29 3.96
C ALA A 50 1.32 0.07 5.08
N GLY A 51 2.62 0.03 4.79
CA GLY A 51 3.65 0.50 5.69
C GLY A 51 5.00 0.56 5.02
N PHE A 52 5.99 1.02 5.75
CA PHE A 52 7.35 1.11 5.23
C PHE A 52 8.01 -0.26 5.19
N MET A 53 8.72 -0.52 4.11
CA MET A 53 9.54 -1.72 3.96
C MET A 53 10.67 -1.70 5.00
N GLU A 54 10.91 -2.86 5.61
CA GLU A 54 11.96 -3.04 6.60
C GLU A 54 13.22 -3.62 5.94
N LEU A 55 14.38 -3.37 6.55
CA LEU A 55 15.62 -4.01 6.11
C LEU A 55 15.51 -5.52 6.25
N GLY A 56 16.03 -6.24 5.26
CA GLY A 56 16.07 -7.70 5.27
C GLY A 56 14.83 -8.38 4.73
N GLU A 57 13.78 -7.62 4.36
CA GLU A 57 12.61 -8.20 3.73
C GLU A 57 12.53 -7.80 2.25
N SER A 58 11.91 -8.65 1.45
CA SER A 58 11.55 -8.29 0.08
C SER A 58 10.32 -7.38 0.07
N THR A 59 10.04 -6.72 -1.06
CA THR A 59 8.85 -5.88 -1.17
C THR A 59 7.57 -6.66 -0.92
N SER A 60 7.46 -7.88 -1.47
CA SER A 60 6.27 -8.73 -1.24
C SER A 60 6.17 -9.20 0.20
N GLN A 61 7.29 -9.52 0.85
CA GLN A 61 7.31 -9.90 2.27
C GLN A 61 6.84 -8.74 3.15
N GLY A 62 7.30 -7.53 2.88
CA GLY A 62 6.88 -6.34 3.61
C GLY A 62 5.39 -6.06 3.44
N ALA A 63 4.88 -6.16 2.21
CA ALA A 63 3.46 -5.98 1.94
C ALA A 63 2.60 -7.03 2.66
N ALA A 64 3.06 -8.28 2.68
CA ALA A 64 2.37 -9.35 3.41
C ALA A 64 2.37 -9.10 4.92
N ARG A 65 3.50 -8.70 5.47
CA ARG A 65 3.63 -8.38 6.91
C ARG A 65 2.67 -7.28 7.32
N GLU A 66 2.65 -6.17 6.58
CA GLU A 66 1.75 -5.04 6.86
C GLU A 66 0.28 -5.47 6.80
N THR A 67 -0.07 -6.29 5.82
CA THR A 67 -1.45 -6.79 5.68
C THR A 67 -1.86 -7.66 6.87
N SER A 68 -0.96 -8.52 7.34
CA SER A 68 -1.20 -9.32 8.54
C SER A 68 -1.33 -8.45 9.79
N GLU A 69 -0.45 -7.48 9.96
CA GLU A 69 -0.46 -6.60 11.14
C GLU A 69 -1.70 -5.69 11.18
N GLU A 70 -2.02 -5.06 10.06
CA GLU A 70 -3.10 -4.05 10.04
C GLU A 70 -4.49 -4.66 9.94
N ALA A 71 -4.65 -5.72 9.16
CA ALA A 71 -5.97 -6.31 8.90
C ALA A 71 -6.22 -7.64 9.60
N GLY A 72 -5.17 -8.35 10.02
CA GLY A 72 -5.30 -9.70 10.56
C GLY A 72 -6.00 -10.62 9.55
N ALA A 73 -5.69 -10.45 8.27
CA ALA A 73 -6.33 -11.17 7.19
C ALA A 73 -5.61 -12.48 6.87
N GLN A 74 -6.34 -13.43 6.30
CA GLN A 74 -5.78 -14.65 5.71
C GLN A 74 -5.79 -14.51 4.20
N PHE A 75 -4.63 -14.68 3.56
CA PHE A 75 -4.48 -14.38 2.13
C PHE A 75 -3.31 -15.13 1.51
N ILE A 76 -3.32 -15.14 0.19
CA ILE A 76 -2.21 -15.64 -0.64
C ILE A 76 -1.70 -14.46 -1.47
N MET A 77 -0.39 -14.16 -1.34
CA MET A 77 0.23 -13.09 -2.13
C MET A 77 0.23 -13.45 -3.61
N GLU A 78 -0.04 -12.43 -4.41
CA GLU A 78 -0.03 -12.55 -5.87
C GLU A 78 1.01 -11.59 -6.45
N ASP A 79 0.79 -11.12 -7.66
CA ASP A 79 1.75 -10.34 -8.43
C ASP A 79 1.76 -8.85 -8.07
N LEU A 80 2.86 -8.19 -8.42
CA LEU A 80 2.99 -6.74 -8.34
C LEU A 80 1.97 -6.09 -9.29
N PHE A 81 1.22 -5.14 -8.77
CA PHE A 81 0.12 -4.52 -9.51
C PHE A 81 0.42 -3.08 -9.93
N THR A 82 0.70 -2.19 -8.96
CA THR A 82 1.05 -0.81 -9.29
C THR A 82 2.36 -0.41 -8.61
N VAL A 83 3.16 0.38 -9.34
CA VAL A 83 4.36 1.02 -8.82
C VAL A 83 4.23 2.50 -9.10
N MET A 84 4.23 3.31 -8.06
CA MET A 84 4.10 4.75 -8.21
C MET A 84 5.26 5.46 -7.55
N SER A 85 5.95 6.29 -8.31
CA SER A 85 6.92 7.22 -7.76
C SER A 85 6.19 8.44 -7.24
N VAL A 86 6.48 8.83 -6.00
CA VAL A 86 5.89 10.01 -5.35
C VAL A 86 7.03 10.95 -4.93
N PRO A 87 7.64 11.68 -5.90
CA PRO A 87 8.86 12.46 -5.62
C PRO A 87 8.66 13.54 -4.58
N ARG A 88 7.48 14.15 -4.52
CA ARG A 88 7.19 15.25 -3.58
C ARG A 88 7.44 14.86 -2.12
N VAL A 89 7.18 13.61 -1.77
CA VAL A 89 7.38 13.11 -0.41
C VAL A 89 8.56 12.13 -0.29
N GLY A 90 9.32 11.94 -1.38
CA GLY A 90 10.48 11.05 -1.38
C GLY A 90 10.10 9.59 -1.15
N GLN A 91 9.09 9.08 -1.83
CA GLN A 91 8.61 7.71 -1.64
C GLN A 91 8.35 7.02 -2.96
N VAL A 92 8.46 5.68 -2.92
CA VAL A 92 8.00 4.78 -3.99
C VAL A 92 6.98 3.85 -3.36
N HIS A 93 5.80 3.77 -3.95
CA HIS A 93 4.71 2.93 -3.46
C HIS A 93 4.56 1.70 -4.35
N LEU A 94 4.65 0.51 -3.74
CA LEU A 94 4.56 -0.77 -4.45
C LEU A 94 3.33 -1.54 -3.93
N TYR A 95 2.37 -1.78 -4.81
CA TYR A 95 1.12 -2.45 -4.49
C TYR A 95 1.09 -3.84 -5.10
N TYR A 96 0.86 -4.83 -4.26
CA TYR A 96 0.69 -6.24 -4.66
C TYR A 96 -0.76 -6.64 -4.58
N ARG A 97 -1.22 -7.46 -5.51
CA ARG A 97 -2.50 -8.15 -5.34
C ARG A 97 -2.34 -9.24 -4.28
N ALA A 98 -3.37 -9.44 -3.48
CA ALA A 98 -3.42 -10.51 -2.49
C ALA A 98 -4.83 -11.10 -2.49
N ARG A 99 -4.94 -12.41 -2.69
CA ARG A 99 -6.23 -13.07 -2.71
C ARG A 99 -6.60 -13.51 -1.30
N LEU A 100 -7.69 -12.99 -0.78
CA LEU A 100 -8.18 -13.38 0.55
C LEU A 100 -8.71 -14.82 0.51
N THR A 101 -8.39 -15.59 1.54
CA THR A 101 -8.86 -16.96 1.73
C THR A 101 -9.96 -17.05 2.78
N SER A 102 -10.27 -15.92 3.45
CA SER A 102 -11.31 -15.81 4.46
C SER A 102 -11.86 -14.39 4.45
N ASP A 103 -13.11 -14.22 4.88
CA ASP A 103 -13.72 -12.90 5.09
C ASP A 103 -13.66 -12.47 6.57
N GLN A 104 -12.88 -13.18 7.39
CA GLN A 104 -12.70 -12.87 8.80
C GLN A 104 -11.41 -12.07 8.98
N PHE A 105 -11.49 -10.96 9.72
CA PHE A 105 -10.38 -10.05 9.95
C PHE A 105 -10.21 -9.80 11.45
N ASP A 106 -8.94 -9.61 11.85
CA ASP A 106 -8.59 -9.31 13.24
C ASP A 106 -7.61 -8.12 13.22
N PRO A 107 -8.13 -6.89 13.06
CA PRO A 107 -7.27 -5.70 12.91
C PRO A 107 -6.39 -5.45 14.11
N GLY A 108 -5.17 -4.99 13.85
CA GLY A 108 -4.25 -4.52 14.88
C GLY A 108 -4.70 -3.17 15.45
N HIS A 109 -3.96 -2.67 16.44
CA HIS A 109 -4.34 -1.44 17.16
C HIS A 109 -4.27 -0.17 16.31
N GLU A 110 -3.56 -0.19 15.19
CA GLU A 110 -3.47 0.95 14.27
C GLU A 110 -4.64 1.02 13.27
N THR A 111 -5.55 0.07 13.34
CA THR A 111 -6.73 -0.04 12.47
C THR A 111 -7.98 -0.11 13.32
N MET A 112 -8.91 0.83 13.12
CA MET A 112 -10.16 0.83 13.90
C MET A 112 -11.25 -0.01 13.27
N ASP A 113 -11.15 -0.31 11.97
CA ASP A 113 -12.13 -1.13 11.25
C ASP A 113 -11.49 -1.71 10.00
N ALA A 114 -11.85 -2.93 9.64
CA ALA A 114 -11.43 -3.60 8.42
C ALA A 114 -12.63 -4.29 7.81
N ARG A 115 -12.97 -3.94 6.56
CA ARG A 115 -14.14 -4.52 5.90
C ARG A 115 -13.98 -4.57 4.40
N LEU A 116 -14.80 -5.41 3.77
CA LEU A 116 -14.86 -5.57 2.32
C LEU A 116 -15.79 -4.54 1.69
N PHE A 117 -15.37 -3.99 0.56
CA PHE A 117 -16.13 -3.02 -0.22
C PHE A 117 -16.24 -3.47 -1.67
N SER A 118 -17.43 -3.41 -2.22
CA SER A 118 -17.59 -3.44 -3.68
C SER A 118 -17.19 -2.10 -4.26
N GLU A 119 -16.98 -2.02 -5.58
CA GLU A 119 -16.58 -0.77 -6.24
C GLU A 119 -17.55 0.38 -5.92
N GLN A 120 -18.86 0.10 -5.93
CA GLN A 120 -19.90 1.11 -5.66
C GLN A 120 -19.86 1.65 -4.23
N ASP A 121 -19.32 0.88 -3.30
CA ASP A 121 -19.31 1.24 -1.87
C ASP A 121 -17.99 1.84 -1.41
N ILE A 122 -17.00 1.93 -2.29
CA ILE A 122 -15.70 2.53 -1.96
C ILE A 122 -15.92 3.99 -1.52
N PRO A 123 -15.41 4.38 -0.33
CA PRO A 123 -15.51 5.75 0.15
C PRO A 123 -14.46 6.64 -0.52
N TRP A 124 -14.63 6.94 -1.80
CA TRP A 124 -13.65 7.63 -2.63
C TRP A 124 -13.18 8.97 -2.05
N GLU A 125 -14.07 9.70 -1.38
CA GLU A 125 -13.74 11.00 -0.79
C GLU A 125 -13.03 10.88 0.57
N ASP A 126 -12.98 9.67 1.12
CA ASP A 126 -12.42 9.38 2.44
C ASP A 126 -11.20 8.48 2.38
N LEU A 127 -10.56 8.39 1.21
CA LEU A 127 -9.33 7.60 1.08
C LEU A 127 -8.13 8.42 1.60
N ALA A 128 -7.27 7.75 2.35
CA ALA A 128 -6.14 8.40 3.02
C ALA A 128 -5.04 8.87 2.06
N LEU A 129 -4.80 8.13 0.98
CA LEU A 129 -3.68 8.38 0.08
C LEU A 129 -4.16 8.43 -1.37
N ARG A 130 -3.56 9.35 -2.14
CA ARG A 130 -3.82 9.44 -3.58
C ARG A 130 -3.41 8.16 -4.31
N THR A 131 -2.31 7.53 -3.89
CA THR A 131 -1.85 6.28 -4.51
C THR A 131 -2.83 5.13 -4.30
N VAL A 132 -3.54 5.11 -3.17
CA VAL A 132 -4.63 4.14 -2.92
C VAL A 132 -5.75 4.36 -3.92
N LYS A 133 -6.17 5.60 -4.11
CA LYS A 133 -7.24 5.95 -5.07
C LYS A 133 -6.85 5.52 -6.48
N GLU A 134 -5.67 5.91 -6.94
CA GLU A 134 -5.19 5.57 -8.28
C GLU A 134 -5.09 4.06 -8.49
N THR A 135 -4.58 3.34 -7.50
CA THR A 135 -4.49 1.88 -7.56
C THR A 135 -5.87 1.23 -7.67
N LEU A 136 -6.82 1.67 -6.86
CA LEU A 136 -8.18 1.11 -6.89
C LEU A 136 -8.88 1.42 -8.22
N LEU A 137 -8.69 2.61 -8.80
CA LEU A 137 -9.24 2.94 -10.11
C LEU A 137 -8.71 1.99 -11.18
N HIS A 138 -7.40 1.74 -11.20
CA HIS A 138 -6.79 0.78 -12.12
C HIS A 138 -7.28 -0.64 -11.85
N TYR A 139 -7.38 -1.01 -10.59
CA TYR A 139 -7.81 -2.35 -10.19
C TYR A 139 -9.20 -2.69 -10.75
N PHE A 140 -10.17 -1.81 -10.52
CA PHE A 140 -11.53 -2.06 -10.98
C PHE A 140 -11.67 -1.94 -12.49
N ALA A 141 -10.92 -1.03 -13.14
CA ALA A 141 -10.90 -0.92 -14.59
C ALA A 141 -10.34 -2.19 -15.25
N ASP A 142 -9.21 -2.69 -14.75
CA ASP A 142 -8.60 -3.91 -15.27
C ASP A 142 -9.52 -5.11 -15.08
N ARG A 143 -10.21 -5.15 -13.95
CA ARG A 143 -11.15 -6.21 -13.65
C ARG A 143 -12.32 -6.23 -14.63
N ARG A 144 -12.89 -5.07 -14.95
CA ARG A 144 -13.97 -4.96 -15.94
C ARG A 144 -13.52 -5.41 -17.34
N GLU A 145 -12.27 -5.15 -17.67
CA GLU A 145 -11.71 -5.45 -19.00
C GLU A 145 -11.01 -6.80 -19.08
N GLY A 146 -10.94 -7.53 -17.95
CA GLY A 146 -10.27 -8.83 -17.90
C GLY A 146 -8.76 -8.73 -18.10
N ARG A 147 -8.15 -7.60 -17.80
CA ARG A 147 -6.70 -7.40 -17.92
C ARG A 147 -5.98 -7.79 -16.63
N ARG A 148 -4.75 -8.32 -16.80
CA ARG A 148 -3.87 -8.61 -15.68
C ARG A 148 -2.48 -8.10 -16.02
N VAL A 149 -2.25 -6.82 -15.78
CA VAL A 149 -1.01 -6.11 -16.10
C VAL A 149 -0.50 -5.36 -14.89
N THR A 150 0.78 -4.98 -14.92
CA THR A 150 1.37 -4.11 -13.90
C THR A 150 1.42 -2.68 -14.46
N HIS A 151 0.99 -1.73 -13.65
CA HIS A 151 1.01 -0.30 -13.99
C HIS A 151 2.15 0.39 -13.24
N ALA A 152 2.91 1.22 -13.94
CA ALA A 152 3.99 2.00 -13.33
C ALA A 152 3.88 3.44 -13.83
N PHE A 153 3.78 4.40 -12.90
CA PHE A 153 3.62 5.81 -13.25
C PHE A 153 4.00 6.71 -12.07
N ASP A 154 4.06 8.01 -12.33
CA ASP A 154 4.44 9.02 -11.35
C ASP A 154 3.22 9.75 -10.82
N ILE A 155 3.27 10.12 -9.54
CA ILE A 155 2.29 10.98 -8.89
C ILE A 155 2.97 12.35 -8.66
N GLU A 156 2.38 13.41 -9.19
CA GLU A 156 2.87 14.77 -9.03
C GLU A 156 2.19 15.51 -7.87
#